data_18a8baecce6dffa480a6ad78bc1d1987
#
_entry.id   18a8baecce6dffa480a6ad78bc1d1987
#
_cell.length_a   1.000
_cell.length_b   1.000
_cell.length_c   1.000
_cell.angle_alpha   90.00
_cell.angle_beta   90.00
_cell.angle_gamma   90.00
#
_symmetry.space_group_name_H-M   'P 1'
#
loop_
_entity.id
_entity.type
_entity.pdbx_description
1 polymer ?
#
loop_
_entity_poly.entity_id
_entity_poly.type
_entity_poly.pdbx_seq_one_letter_code
_entity_poly.pdbx_strand_id
1 'polypeptide(L)'
;MTDWPSDELQKIAAADELQLASARPDGRLRKPVTIWVVRLADDIYVRSVNGRNSHWFRGVEDRHEGHIRAGGVDKDVRFVEAGDDVNDEIEAAYRTKYGHYDASVVDPLFTPGAKAATLELVPR
;
A
#
# COMPACT_ATOMS: atom_id res chain seq x y z
N MET A 1 -11.73 -16.88 4.11
CA MET A 1 -10.43 -16.22 4.00
C MET A 1 -10.32 -15.48 2.69
N THR A 2 -9.88 -14.26 2.75
CA THR A 2 -9.86 -13.38 1.58
C THR A 2 -8.42 -13.21 1.11
N ASP A 3 -8.02 -14.07 0.19
CA ASP A 3 -6.70 -13.99 -0.43
C ASP A 3 -6.82 -13.37 -1.82
N TRP A 4 -5.73 -12.78 -2.29
CA TRP A 4 -5.68 -12.26 -3.65
C TRP A 4 -5.63 -13.42 -4.65
N PRO A 5 -6.46 -13.42 -5.71
CA PRO A 5 -6.28 -14.34 -6.81
C PRO A 5 -4.91 -14.13 -7.48
N SER A 6 -4.34 -15.20 -8.00
CA SER A 6 -3.00 -15.19 -8.58
C SER A 6 -2.85 -14.18 -9.72
N ASP A 7 -3.85 -14.07 -10.59
CA ASP A 7 -3.83 -13.14 -11.72
C ASP A 7 -3.89 -11.68 -11.23
N GLU A 8 -4.64 -11.41 -10.17
CA GLU A 8 -4.70 -10.07 -9.59
C GLU A 8 -3.39 -9.68 -8.93
N LEU A 9 -2.75 -10.61 -8.22
CA LEU A 9 -1.43 -10.38 -7.64
C LEU A 9 -0.41 -9.98 -8.70
N GLN A 10 -0.41 -10.69 -9.83
CA GLN A 10 0.51 -10.41 -10.92
C GLN A 10 0.27 -9.02 -11.52
N LYS A 11 -0.99 -8.67 -11.73
CA LYS A 11 -1.35 -7.36 -12.29
C LYS A 11 -0.96 -6.22 -11.37
N ILE A 12 -1.23 -6.35 -10.08
CA ILE A 12 -0.89 -5.32 -9.09
C ILE A 12 0.64 -5.21 -8.97
N ALA A 13 1.33 -6.34 -8.92
CA ALA A 13 2.79 -6.35 -8.79
C ALA A 13 3.48 -5.70 -9.99
N ALA A 14 2.90 -5.79 -11.18
CA ALA A 14 3.45 -5.20 -12.39
C ALA A 14 3.12 -3.71 -12.53
N ALA A 15 2.16 -3.20 -11.77
CA ALA A 15 1.77 -1.80 -11.84
C ALA A 15 2.77 -0.92 -11.07
N ASP A 16 3.20 0.20 -11.68
CA ASP A 16 4.08 1.14 -11.01
C ASP A 16 3.36 1.92 -9.92
N GLU A 17 2.07 2.16 -10.11
CA GLU A 17 1.29 3.01 -9.21
C GLU A 17 -0.01 2.32 -8.83
N LEU A 18 -0.49 2.66 -7.64
CA LEU A 18 -1.76 2.20 -7.11
C LEU A 18 -2.57 3.41 -6.67
N GLN A 19 -3.86 3.42 -7.03
CA GLN A 19 -4.81 4.42 -6.55
C GLN A 19 -5.49 3.86 -5.31
N LEU A 20 -5.41 4.62 -4.21
CA LEU A 20 -5.97 4.21 -2.93
C LEU A 20 -6.98 5.25 -2.45
N ALA A 21 -8.20 4.80 -2.15
CA ALA A 21 -9.25 5.64 -1.58
C ALA A 21 -9.70 5.03 -0.26
N SER A 22 -9.45 5.73 0.85
CA SER A 22 -9.90 5.28 2.17
C SER A 22 -11.38 5.61 2.36
N ALA A 23 -12.09 4.78 3.12
CA ALA A 23 -13.50 5.01 3.44
C ALA A 23 -13.64 5.99 4.60
N ARG A 24 -14.62 6.90 4.47
CA ARG A 24 -15.02 7.78 5.58
C ARG A 24 -15.84 6.98 6.59
N PRO A 25 -16.06 7.51 7.80
CA PRO A 25 -16.90 6.83 8.79
C PRO A 25 -18.30 6.47 8.26
N ASP A 26 -18.84 7.25 7.32
CA ASP A 26 -20.16 6.97 6.72
C ASP A 26 -20.10 5.96 5.56
N GLY A 27 -18.91 5.46 5.24
CA GLY A 27 -18.70 4.47 4.19
C GLY A 27 -18.39 5.04 2.82
N ARG A 28 -18.50 6.35 2.62
CA ARG A 28 -18.14 6.97 1.33
C ARG A 28 -16.64 6.98 1.16
N LEU A 29 -16.19 6.87 -0.09
CA LEU A 29 -14.75 6.92 -0.38
C LEU A 29 -14.27 8.35 -0.45
N ARG A 30 -13.06 8.57 0.09
CA ARG A 30 -12.35 9.83 -0.08
C ARG A 30 -11.74 9.89 -1.47
N LYS A 31 -11.24 11.08 -1.86
CA LYS A 31 -10.55 11.24 -3.12
C LYS A 31 -9.33 10.30 -3.16
N PRO A 32 -9.12 9.56 -4.27
CA PRO A 32 -7.98 8.65 -4.36
C PRO A 32 -6.64 9.38 -4.32
N VAL A 33 -5.65 8.71 -3.76
CA VAL A 33 -4.25 9.15 -3.83
C VAL A 33 -3.46 8.13 -4.63
N THR A 34 -2.39 8.59 -5.28
CA THR A 34 -1.49 7.73 -6.06
C THR A 34 -0.27 7.41 -5.21
N ILE A 35 0.00 6.13 -5.01
CA ILE A 35 1.13 5.68 -4.21
C ILE A 35 1.82 4.50 -4.89
N TRP A 36 2.98 4.14 -4.39
CA TRP A 36 3.71 2.96 -4.84
C TRP A 36 3.24 1.72 -4.07
N VAL A 37 3.40 0.57 -4.68
CA VAL A 37 2.91 -0.70 -4.16
C VAL A 37 3.93 -1.81 -4.39
N VAL A 38 4.05 -2.74 -3.44
CA VAL A 38 4.91 -3.92 -3.61
C VAL A 38 4.14 -5.18 -3.25
N ARG A 39 4.58 -6.27 -3.88
CA ARG A 39 4.11 -7.62 -3.57
C ARG A 39 5.21 -8.34 -2.79
N LEU A 40 4.80 -9.05 -1.75
CA LEU A 40 5.68 -9.92 -0.99
C LEU A 40 4.99 -11.26 -0.84
N ALA A 41 5.46 -12.31 -1.54
CA ALA A 41 4.77 -13.60 -1.65
C ALA A 41 3.34 -13.37 -2.18
N ASP A 42 2.33 -13.72 -1.42
CA ASP A 42 0.92 -13.59 -1.83
C ASP A 42 0.25 -12.36 -1.22
N ASP A 43 1.03 -11.46 -0.64
CA ASP A 43 0.53 -10.28 0.05
C ASP A 43 0.93 -8.99 -0.66
N ILE A 44 0.11 -7.96 -0.50
CA ILE A 44 0.31 -6.65 -1.10
C ILE A 44 0.50 -5.63 0.01
N TYR A 45 1.54 -4.79 -0.13
CA TYR A 45 1.88 -3.79 0.89
C TYR A 45 2.05 -2.41 0.28
N VAL A 46 1.71 -1.40 1.07
CA VAL A 46 1.96 0.02 0.75
C VAL A 46 2.56 0.72 1.96
N ARG A 47 3.27 1.82 1.71
CA ARG A 47 3.86 2.67 2.76
C ARG A 47 3.52 4.12 2.51
N SER A 48 3.30 4.86 3.61
CA SER A 48 3.18 6.30 3.54
C SER A 48 4.56 6.94 3.70
N VAL A 49 5.06 7.63 2.67
CA VAL A 49 6.36 8.31 2.73
C VAL A 49 6.37 9.42 3.78
N ASN A 50 5.22 10.01 4.06
CA ASN A 50 5.07 11.06 5.07
C ASN A 50 4.69 10.50 6.44
N GLY A 51 4.74 9.17 6.61
CA GLY A 51 4.44 8.53 7.86
C GLY A 51 2.95 8.55 8.20
N ARG A 52 2.66 8.39 9.49
CA ARG A 52 1.29 8.29 9.97
C ARG A 52 0.53 9.62 9.93
N ASN A 53 1.23 10.72 9.65
CA ASN A 53 0.64 12.06 9.58
C ASN A 53 0.11 12.43 8.19
N SER A 54 0.34 11.59 7.17
CA SER A 54 -0.20 11.88 5.85
C SER A 54 -1.73 11.82 5.86
N HIS A 55 -2.35 12.62 5.01
CA HIS A 55 -3.82 12.68 4.93
C HIS A 55 -4.44 11.33 4.64
N TRP A 56 -3.87 10.60 3.68
CA TRP A 56 -4.48 9.34 3.29
C TRP A 56 -4.32 8.26 4.38
N PHE A 57 -3.19 8.28 5.10
CA PHE A 57 -2.98 7.32 6.19
C PHE A 57 -3.93 7.59 7.35
N ARG A 58 -4.12 8.86 7.70
CA ARG A 58 -5.08 9.23 8.74
C ARG A 58 -6.50 8.83 8.35
N GLY A 59 -6.83 8.95 7.06
CA GLY A 59 -8.11 8.47 6.56
C GLY A 59 -8.30 6.98 6.71
N VAL A 60 -7.24 6.20 6.50
CA VAL A 60 -7.26 4.75 6.73
C VAL A 60 -7.55 4.44 8.19
N GLU A 61 -6.95 5.19 9.12
CA GLU A 61 -7.15 4.95 10.54
C GLU A 61 -8.59 5.13 11.00
N ASP A 62 -9.38 5.92 10.28
CA ASP A 62 -10.78 6.15 10.65
C ASP A 62 -11.63 4.89 10.54
N ARG A 63 -11.35 4.01 9.56
CA ARG A 63 -12.20 2.85 9.33
C ARG A 63 -11.44 1.59 8.91
N HIS A 64 -10.20 1.69 8.48
CA HIS A 64 -9.37 0.58 7.99
C HIS A 64 -9.97 -0.15 6.78
N GLU A 65 -10.77 0.55 6.00
CA GLU A 65 -11.40 0.02 4.78
C GLU A 65 -11.31 1.04 3.66
N GLY A 66 -11.34 0.55 2.43
CA GLY A 66 -11.34 1.42 1.27
C GLY A 66 -11.35 0.64 -0.02
N HIS A 67 -10.80 1.26 -1.06
CA HIS A 67 -10.82 0.73 -2.41
C HIS A 67 -9.48 1.00 -3.07
N ILE A 68 -9.03 0.05 -3.87
CA ILE A 68 -7.78 0.24 -4.63
C ILE A 68 -8.01 -0.05 -6.12
N ARG A 69 -7.16 0.59 -6.93
CA ARG A 69 -7.09 0.33 -8.35
C ARG A 69 -5.64 0.28 -8.78
N ALA A 70 -5.21 -0.81 -9.38
CA ALA A 70 -3.85 -0.97 -9.88
C ALA A 70 -3.81 -2.05 -10.95
N GLY A 71 -3.12 -1.79 -12.05
CA GLY A 71 -2.92 -2.79 -13.10
C GLY A 71 -4.20 -3.35 -13.71
N GLY A 72 -5.30 -2.59 -13.67
CA GLY A 72 -6.59 -3.07 -14.14
C GLY A 72 -7.42 -3.79 -13.07
N VAL A 73 -6.87 -3.98 -11.88
CA VAL A 73 -7.60 -4.53 -10.74
C VAL A 73 -8.29 -3.40 -10.00
N ASP A 74 -9.57 -3.56 -9.69
CA ASP A 74 -10.41 -2.55 -9.06
C ASP A 74 -11.19 -3.28 -7.97
N LYS A 75 -10.85 -3.05 -6.69
CA LYS A 75 -11.35 -3.92 -5.62
C LYS A 75 -11.44 -3.20 -4.28
N ASP A 76 -12.46 -3.56 -3.50
CA ASP A 76 -12.57 -3.14 -2.10
C ASP A 76 -11.56 -3.92 -1.26
N VAL A 77 -10.95 -3.23 -0.30
CA VAL A 77 -9.92 -3.80 0.55
C VAL A 77 -10.10 -3.38 2.00
N ARG A 78 -9.49 -4.16 2.90
CA ARG A 78 -9.20 -3.74 4.26
C ARG A 78 -7.73 -3.42 4.37
N PHE A 79 -7.41 -2.47 5.23
CA PHE A 79 -6.03 -2.07 5.52
C PHE A 79 -5.64 -2.64 6.88
N VAL A 80 -4.58 -3.43 6.89
CA VAL A 80 -4.07 -4.06 8.12
C VAL A 80 -2.67 -3.54 8.38
N GLU A 81 -2.41 -3.02 9.58
CA GLU A 81 -1.07 -2.54 9.89
C GLU A 81 -0.08 -3.70 9.90
N ALA A 82 1.02 -3.53 9.18
CA ALA A 82 2.05 -4.55 9.10
C ALA A 82 2.95 -4.47 10.33
N GLY A 83 3.38 -5.63 10.82
CA GLY A 83 4.32 -5.69 11.92
C GLY A 83 5.74 -5.41 11.50
N ASP A 84 6.62 -5.20 12.47
CA ASP A 84 8.03 -4.90 12.21
C ASP A 84 8.78 -6.07 11.58
N ASP A 85 8.29 -7.28 11.75
CA ASP A 85 8.93 -8.50 11.25
C ASP A 85 9.04 -8.56 9.73
N VAL A 86 8.19 -7.82 8.99
CA VAL A 86 8.21 -7.82 7.53
C VAL A 86 8.92 -6.58 6.94
N ASN A 87 9.39 -5.66 7.77
CA ASN A 87 9.94 -4.39 7.28
C ASN A 87 11.14 -4.57 6.36
N ASP A 88 12.08 -5.45 6.71
CA ASP A 88 13.27 -5.66 5.88
C ASP A 88 12.93 -6.26 4.52
N GLU A 89 11.98 -7.18 4.50
CA GLU A 89 11.53 -7.79 3.25
C GLU A 89 10.78 -6.80 2.37
N ILE A 90 9.96 -5.93 2.98
CA ILE A 90 9.25 -4.88 2.27
C ILE A 90 10.25 -3.89 1.67
N GLU A 91 11.28 -3.50 2.42
CA GLU A 91 12.32 -2.62 1.90
C GLU A 91 13.03 -3.23 0.70
N ALA A 92 13.38 -4.51 0.79
CA ALA A 92 14.02 -5.22 -0.32
C ALA A 92 13.10 -5.22 -1.55
N ALA A 93 11.80 -5.43 -1.35
CA ALA A 93 10.83 -5.42 -2.44
C ALA A 93 10.74 -4.05 -3.10
N TYR A 94 10.73 -2.96 -2.30
CA TYR A 94 10.75 -1.60 -2.85
C TYR A 94 12.01 -1.31 -3.62
N ARG A 95 13.18 -1.71 -3.11
CA ARG A 95 14.45 -1.50 -3.79
C ARG A 95 14.52 -2.27 -5.11
N THR A 96 14.00 -3.48 -5.14
CA THR A 96 13.96 -4.30 -6.34
C THR A 96 13.07 -3.68 -7.41
N LYS A 97 11.88 -3.23 -7.02
CA LYS A 97 10.88 -2.73 -7.97
C LYS A 97 11.18 -1.30 -8.42
N TYR A 98 11.58 -0.44 -7.49
CA TYR A 98 11.72 1.00 -7.73
C TYR A 98 13.15 1.50 -7.68
N GLY A 99 14.13 0.59 -7.56
CA GLY A 99 15.53 0.97 -7.42
C GLY A 99 16.15 1.67 -8.64
N HIS A 100 15.46 1.66 -9.78
CA HIS A 100 15.90 2.37 -10.98
C HIS A 100 15.59 3.89 -10.89
N TYR A 101 14.79 4.32 -9.94
CA TYR A 101 14.55 5.74 -9.69
C TYR A 101 15.69 6.31 -8.85
N ASP A 102 15.81 7.64 -8.86
CA ASP A 102 16.81 8.36 -8.09
C ASP A 102 16.62 8.05 -6.59
N ALA A 103 17.74 7.94 -5.86
CA ALA A 103 17.72 7.69 -4.42
C ALA A 103 16.88 8.73 -3.66
N SER A 104 16.89 9.99 -4.11
CA SER A 104 16.09 11.05 -3.48
C SER A 104 14.59 10.75 -3.54
N VAL A 105 14.15 9.92 -4.49
CA VAL A 105 12.74 9.53 -4.65
C VAL A 105 12.44 8.29 -3.83
N VAL A 106 13.38 7.34 -3.73
CA VAL A 106 13.17 6.03 -3.10
C VAL A 106 13.44 6.07 -1.59
N ASP A 107 14.50 6.77 -1.18
CA ASP A 107 14.93 6.79 0.23
C ASP A 107 13.85 7.25 1.22
N PRO A 108 12.94 8.17 0.88
CA PRO A 108 11.85 8.52 1.82
C PRO A 108 10.98 7.35 2.27
N LEU A 109 10.97 6.24 1.53
CA LEU A 109 10.24 5.02 1.91
C LEU A 109 10.92 4.26 3.04
N PHE A 110 12.18 4.59 3.37
CA PHE A 110 12.98 3.83 4.32
C PHE A 110 13.23 4.58 5.63
N THR A 111 12.56 5.70 5.84
CA THR A 111 12.65 6.43 7.11
C THR A 111 11.88 5.68 8.19
N PRO A 112 12.23 5.90 9.48
CA PRO A 112 11.46 5.29 10.57
C PRO A 112 9.97 5.63 10.53
N GLY A 113 9.63 6.87 10.13
CA GLY A 113 8.23 7.29 10.01
C GLY A 113 7.49 6.50 8.93
N ALA A 114 8.12 6.29 7.77
CA ALA A 114 7.52 5.51 6.69
C ALA A 114 7.37 4.03 7.09
N LYS A 115 8.36 3.47 7.76
CA LYS A 115 8.28 2.10 8.27
C LYS A 115 7.10 1.92 9.22
N ALA A 116 6.85 2.89 10.08
CA ALA A 116 5.74 2.86 11.04
C ALA A 116 4.39 3.00 10.34
N ALA A 117 4.37 3.41 9.08
CA ALA A 117 3.14 3.61 8.29
C ALA A 117 3.06 2.62 7.13
N THR A 118 3.25 1.35 7.42
CA THR A 118 3.20 0.26 6.46
C THR A 118 1.91 -0.54 6.64
N LEU A 119 1.20 -0.76 5.54
CA LEU A 119 -0.09 -1.44 5.56
C LEU A 119 -0.09 -2.61 4.59
N GLU A 120 -0.73 -3.69 5.02
CA GLU A 120 -1.10 -4.78 4.13
C GLU A 120 -2.49 -4.52 3.56
N LEU A 121 -2.68 -4.76 2.27
CA LEU A 121 -3.98 -4.63 1.62
C LEU A 121 -4.60 -6.02 1.51
N VAL A 122 -5.76 -6.20 2.15
CA VAL A 122 -6.47 -7.48 2.17
C VAL A 122 -7.75 -7.33 1.36
N PRO A 123 -8.00 -8.16 0.33
CA PRO A 123 -9.21 -8.03 -0.48
C PRO A 123 -10.46 -8.36 0.36
N ARG A 124 -11.55 -7.66 0.05
CA ARG A 124 -12.83 -7.85 0.73
C ARG A 124 -13.80 -8.59 -0.16
#